data_a1e2bf02a917ee09154d42435301dcac
#
_entry.id   a1e2bf02a917ee09154d42435301dcac
#
_cell.length_a   1.000
_cell.length_b   1.000
_cell.length_c   1.000
_cell.angle_alpha   90.00
_cell.angle_beta   90.00
_cell.angle_gamma   90.00
#
_symmetry.space_group_name_H-M   'P 1'
#
loop_
_entity.id
_entity.type
_entity.pdbx_description
1 polymer ?
#
loop_
_entity_poly.entity_id
_entity_poly.type
_entity_poly.pdbx_seq_one_letter_code
_entity_poly.pdbx_strand_id
1 'polypeptide(L)'
;MTSTPLLSVVIPSYNYARFLGDCLTSIFNQTNAPPFEVVVVDDGSTDETPQVLEMYADPCLRVVRHDRNRGHVATVNEALGLARGTFIARIDPDDRYRPHFMSEICRVLADNPEVGFVYGRAALIDDRGVETGPITAAPHEGDFKGSEFIRLLEQNFVCAPASAGRREAWLEHVPVPAGLAFNDWYFSVLIARTYPFYFLDDVIADYRVHGANHHTKISKDGSEERSIFWLLDRVFEPQEDGFPFEPSREDVMRRVYGAHYLDLAEKYFGFGHNADARRCYLAAIRCRPSCLSDPGVARRFGATVLSRTMYDKTKALLGRGR
;
A
#
# COMPACT_ATOMS: atom_id res chain seq x y z
N MET A 1 -34.87 0.04 12.48
CA MET A 1 -33.88 1.09 12.14
C MET A 1 -32.52 0.44 12.22
N THR A 2 -31.86 0.22 11.10
CA THR A 2 -30.48 -0.30 11.11
C THR A 2 -29.58 0.78 11.71
N SER A 3 -28.93 0.47 12.84
CA SER A 3 -27.95 1.36 13.46
C SER A 3 -26.85 1.70 12.43
N THR A 4 -26.39 2.95 12.42
CA THR A 4 -25.23 3.34 11.60
C THR A 4 -24.05 2.42 11.93
N PRO A 5 -23.40 1.78 10.98
CA PRO A 5 -22.25 0.93 11.25
C PRO A 5 -21.10 1.75 11.86
N LEU A 6 -20.33 1.15 12.74
CA LEU A 6 -19.11 1.77 13.27
C LEU A 6 -17.97 1.65 12.25
N LEU A 7 -17.86 0.49 11.58
CA LEU A 7 -16.85 0.19 10.59
C LEU A 7 -17.48 -0.13 9.24
N SER A 8 -16.96 0.46 8.15
CA SER A 8 -17.21 0.01 6.80
C SER A 8 -15.97 -0.72 6.28
N VAL A 9 -16.13 -1.98 5.86
CA VAL A 9 -15.11 -2.71 5.10
C VAL A 9 -15.41 -2.54 3.63
N VAL A 10 -14.47 -1.97 2.86
CA VAL A 10 -14.64 -1.75 1.42
C VAL A 10 -13.72 -2.66 0.61
N ILE A 11 -14.27 -3.32 -0.41
CA ILE A 11 -13.59 -4.34 -1.23
C ILE A 11 -13.78 -3.98 -2.71
N PRO A 12 -12.80 -3.36 -3.37
CA PRO A 12 -12.78 -3.24 -4.83
C PRO A 12 -12.39 -4.58 -5.43
N SER A 13 -13.21 -5.16 -6.31
CA SER A 13 -13.00 -6.51 -6.87
C SER A 13 -13.11 -6.53 -8.38
N TYR A 14 -12.24 -7.29 -9.06
CA TYR A 14 -12.32 -7.59 -10.47
C TYR A 14 -11.62 -8.91 -10.80
N ASN A 15 -12.39 -9.94 -11.15
CA ASN A 15 -11.88 -11.29 -11.47
C ASN A 15 -11.06 -11.94 -10.34
N TYR A 16 -11.61 -11.94 -9.13
CA TYR A 16 -10.98 -12.52 -7.93
C TYR A 16 -11.81 -13.64 -7.30
N ALA A 17 -12.68 -14.32 -8.06
CA ALA A 17 -13.50 -15.42 -7.58
C ALA A 17 -12.73 -16.44 -6.73
N ARG A 18 -11.49 -16.73 -7.12
CA ARG A 18 -10.62 -17.71 -6.47
C ARG A 18 -10.35 -17.39 -4.98
N PHE A 19 -10.23 -16.11 -4.62
CA PHE A 19 -9.80 -15.69 -3.28
C PHE A 19 -10.89 -14.96 -2.49
N LEU A 20 -11.86 -14.38 -3.19
CA LEU A 20 -12.91 -13.55 -2.58
C LEU A 20 -13.69 -14.29 -1.49
N GLY A 21 -13.91 -15.59 -1.63
CA GLY A 21 -14.55 -16.41 -0.61
C GLY A 21 -13.77 -16.46 0.71
N ASP A 22 -12.43 -16.61 0.64
CA ASP A 22 -11.54 -16.56 1.81
C ASP A 22 -11.59 -15.19 2.47
N CYS A 23 -11.53 -14.12 1.66
CA CYS A 23 -11.60 -12.73 2.12
C CYS A 23 -12.90 -12.48 2.91
N LEU A 24 -14.06 -12.76 2.29
CA LEU A 24 -15.38 -12.56 2.93
C LEU A 24 -15.54 -13.42 4.17
N THR A 25 -15.09 -14.67 4.15
CA THR A 25 -15.11 -15.56 5.31
C THR A 25 -14.33 -14.96 6.48
N SER A 26 -13.17 -14.37 6.23
CA SER A 26 -12.34 -13.72 7.26
C SER A 26 -13.03 -12.49 7.87
N ILE A 27 -13.83 -11.78 7.08
CA ILE A 27 -14.58 -10.60 7.50
C ILE A 27 -15.79 -11.00 8.35
N PHE A 28 -16.55 -12.02 7.95
CA PHE A 28 -17.75 -12.44 8.70
C PHE A 28 -17.44 -13.28 9.93
N ASN A 29 -16.23 -13.83 10.06
CA ASN A 29 -15.80 -14.62 11.22
C ASN A 29 -14.97 -13.80 12.24
N GLN A 30 -15.12 -12.49 12.27
CA GLN A 30 -14.43 -11.65 13.25
C GLN A 30 -14.94 -11.89 14.68
N THR A 31 -14.01 -11.90 15.64
CA THR A 31 -14.34 -12.01 17.07
C THR A 31 -14.61 -10.62 17.65
N ASN A 32 -15.69 -10.51 18.45
CA ASN A 32 -16.10 -9.25 19.08
C ASN A 32 -16.23 -8.09 18.08
N ALA A 33 -16.70 -8.39 16.86
CA ALA A 33 -16.88 -7.39 15.83
C ALA A 33 -17.86 -6.29 16.30
N PRO A 34 -17.51 -5.01 16.11
CA PRO A 34 -18.46 -3.92 16.31
C PRO A 34 -19.55 -3.97 15.22
N PRO A 35 -20.62 -3.16 15.30
CA PRO A 35 -21.53 -3.02 14.18
C PRO A 35 -20.78 -2.59 12.92
N PHE A 36 -20.86 -3.38 11.85
CA PHE A 36 -20.13 -3.13 10.60
C PHE A 36 -21.00 -3.33 9.36
N GLU A 37 -20.53 -2.81 8.24
CA GLU A 37 -21.01 -3.13 6.90
C GLU A 37 -19.86 -3.56 6.01
N VAL A 38 -20.16 -4.35 4.99
CA VAL A 38 -19.22 -4.73 3.91
C VAL A 38 -19.75 -4.16 2.60
N VAL A 39 -18.93 -3.41 1.89
CA VAL A 39 -19.26 -2.84 0.58
C VAL A 39 -18.32 -3.43 -0.45
N VAL A 40 -18.83 -4.33 -1.29
CA VAL A 40 -18.08 -4.89 -2.43
C VAL A 40 -18.48 -4.13 -3.68
N VAL A 41 -17.50 -3.60 -4.40
CA VAL A 41 -17.72 -3.06 -5.75
C VAL A 41 -17.06 -4.00 -6.76
N ASP A 42 -17.89 -4.78 -7.45
CA ASP A 42 -17.46 -5.67 -8.53
C ASP A 42 -17.35 -4.87 -9.83
N ASP A 43 -16.14 -4.68 -10.31
CA ASP A 43 -15.80 -3.89 -11.49
C ASP A 43 -16.08 -4.62 -12.81
N GLY A 44 -17.25 -5.26 -12.90
CA GLY A 44 -17.68 -5.97 -14.09
C GLY A 44 -16.91 -7.27 -14.32
N SER A 45 -16.72 -8.06 -13.28
CA SER A 45 -16.05 -9.37 -13.36
C SER A 45 -16.70 -10.29 -14.38
N THR A 46 -15.85 -11.08 -15.05
CA THR A 46 -16.21 -12.05 -16.09
C THR A 46 -15.92 -13.49 -15.67
N ASP A 47 -15.33 -13.69 -14.50
CA ASP A 47 -15.15 -14.97 -13.84
C ASP A 47 -16.33 -15.30 -12.90
N GLU A 48 -16.19 -16.27 -12.00
CA GLU A 48 -17.22 -16.70 -11.05
C GLU A 48 -17.38 -15.74 -9.85
N THR A 49 -16.79 -14.51 -9.87
CA THR A 49 -16.94 -13.53 -8.78
C THR A 49 -18.40 -13.24 -8.43
N PRO A 50 -19.34 -13.03 -9.37
CA PRO A 50 -20.75 -12.82 -9.03
C PRO A 50 -21.38 -14.00 -8.29
N GLN A 51 -21.07 -15.24 -8.71
CA GLN A 51 -21.59 -16.44 -8.07
C GLN A 51 -21.05 -16.61 -6.64
N VAL A 52 -19.77 -16.26 -6.41
CA VAL A 52 -19.19 -16.24 -5.06
C VAL A 52 -19.92 -15.24 -4.19
N LEU A 53 -20.20 -14.03 -4.67
CA LEU A 53 -20.92 -12.99 -3.92
C LEU A 53 -22.36 -13.43 -3.57
N GLU A 54 -23.05 -14.13 -4.47
CA GLU A 54 -24.41 -14.64 -4.25
C GLU A 54 -24.48 -15.70 -3.13
N MET A 55 -23.37 -16.38 -2.80
CA MET A 55 -23.32 -17.35 -1.70
C MET A 55 -23.32 -16.67 -0.32
N TYR A 56 -23.04 -15.38 -0.24
CA TYR A 56 -23.02 -14.60 1.01
C TYR A 56 -24.29 -13.78 1.15
N ALA A 57 -25.34 -14.40 1.68
CA ALA A 57 -26.63 -13.73 1.97
C ALA A 57 -26.62 -13.07 3.36
N ASP A 58 -25.75 -12.09 3.58
CA ASP A 58 -25.64 -11.39 4.86
C ASP A 58 -26.21 -9.95 4.75
N PRO A 59 -27.09 -9.52 5.68
CA PRO A 59 -27.68 -8.18 5.65
C PRO A 59 -26.66 -7.04 5.78
N CYS A 60 -25.45 -7.32 6.27
CA CYS A 60 -24.35 -6.35 6.35
C CYS A 60 -23.60 -6.22 5.01
N LEU A 61 -23.80 -7.15 4.06
CA LEU A 61 -23.15 -7.14 2.75
C LEU A 61 -23.96 -6.32 1.75
N ARG A 62 -23.31 -5.35 1.14
CA ARG A 62 -23.83 -4.60 0.02
C ARG A 62 -22.93 -4.76 -1.18
N VAL A 63 -23.46 -5.28 -2.29
CA VAL A 63 -22.75 -5.47 -3.54
C VAL A 63 -23.21 -4.42 -4.56
N VAL A 64 -22.25 -3.75 -5.18
CA VAL A 64 -22.47 -2.89 -6.36
C VAL A 64 -21.69 -3.50 -7.50
N ARG A 65 -22.34 -3.67 -8.66
CA ARG A 65 -21.71 -4.26 -9.84
C ARG A 65 -21.72 -3.28 -11.01
N HIS A 66 -20.56 -3.12 -11.63
CA HIS A 66 -20.45 -2.36 -12.87
C HIS A 66 -20.85 -3.21 -14.10
N ASP A 67 -21.39 -2.58 -15.11
CA ASP A 67 -21.69 -3.25 -16.39
C ASP A 67 -20.43 -3.64 -17.15
N ARG A 68 -19.32 -2.97 -16.88
CA ARG A 68 -17.99 -3.19 -17.48
C ARG A 68 -16.88 -2.74 -16.54
N ASN A 69 -15.67 -3.22 -16.76
CA ASN A 69 -14.49 -2.75 -16.05
C ASN A 69 -14.26 -1.24 -16.27
N ARG A 70 -14.20 -0.47 -15.18
CA ARG A 70 -13.92 0.97 -15.12
C ARG A 70 -12.52 1.26 -14.58
N GLY A 71 -11.83 0.24 -14.09
CA GLY A 71 -10.49 0.29 -13.53
C GLY A 71 -10.45 0.46 -12.01
N HIS A 72 -9.36 -0.04 -11.43
CA HIS A 72 -9.19 -0.15 -9.98
C HIS A 72 -9.42 1.17 -9.23
N VAL A 73 -8.85 2.29 -9.72
CA VAL A 73 -9.00 3.61 -9.08
C VAL A 73 -10.46 4.07 -9.03
N ALA A 74 -11.22 3.89 -10.13
CA ALA A 74 -12.63 4.25 -10.16
C ALA A 74 -13.45 3.43 -9.17
N THR A 75 -13.15 2.13 -9.09
CA THR A 75 -13.78 1.17 -8.19
C THR A 75 -13.50 1.49 -6.72
N VAL A 76 -12.25 1.84 -6.39
CA VAL A 76 -11.87 2.30 -5.03
C VAL A 76 -12.60 3.60 -4.66
N ASN A 77 -12.64 4.59 -5.56
CA ASN A 77 -13.35 5.84 -5.32
C ASN A 77 -14.83 5.62 -5.02
N GLU A 78 -15.48 4.75 -5.79
CA GLU A 78 -16.89 4.41 -5.59
C GLU A 78 -17.08 3.68 -4.27
N ALA A 79 -16.25 2.68 -3.96
CA ALA A 79 -16.34 1.91 -2.71
C ALA A 79 -16.20 2.79 -1.47
N LEU A 80 -15.22 3.70 -1.46
CA LEU A 80 -15.03 4.66 -0.37
C LEU A 80 -16.21 5.62 -0.23
N GLY A 81 -16.74 6.13 -1.35
CA GLY A 81 -17.89 7.02 -1.36
C GLY A 81 -19.19 6.37 -0.85
N LEU A 82 -19.29 5.05 -0.94
CA LEU A 82 -20.42 4.26 -0.46
C LEU A 82 -20.36 3.91 1.02
N ALA A 83 -19.20 4.04 1.67
CA ALA A 83 -18.99 3.74 3.08
C ALA A 83 -19.75 4.69 4.00
N ARG A 84 -20.46 4.14 5.01
CA ARG A 84 -21.29 4.88 5.95
C ARG A 84 -20.75 4.84 7.39
N GLY A 85 -19.81 3.94 7.68
CA GLY A 85 -19.20 3.78 8.98
C GLY A 85 -18.41 5.00 9.43
N THR A 86 -18.25 5.16 10.72
CA THR A 86 -17.36 6.17 11.31
C THR A 86 -15.90 5.90 10.93
N PHE A 87 -15.55 4.63 10.78
CA PHE A 87 -14.25 4.16 10.35
C PHE A 87 -14.37 3.41 9.03
N ILE A 88 -13.31 3.41 8.24
CA ILE A 88 -13.18 2.65 6.99
C ILE A 88 -11.93 1.80 7.04
N ALA A 89 -12.08 0.53 6.71
CA ALA A 89 -11.00 -0.38 6.38
C ALA A 89 -11.14 -0.80 4.92
N ARG A 90 -10.04 -0.79 4.18
CA ARG A 90 -9.99 -1.30 2.81
C ARG A 90 -9.19 -2.58 2.76
N ILE A 91 -9.73 -3.58 2.09
CA ILE A 91 -9.03 -4.84 1.85
C ILE A 91 -9.15 -5.23 0.38
N ASP A 92 -8.08 -5.77 -0.18
CA ASP A 92 -8.11 -6.36 -1.51
C ASP A 92 -8.68 -7.79 -1.44
N PRO A 93 -9.38 -8.27 -2.48
CA PRO A 93 -10.16 -9.50 -2.40
C PRO A 93 -9.33 -10.79 -2.31
N ASP A 94 -8.00 -10.70 -2.39
CA ASP A 94 -7.03 -11.79 -2.21
C ASP A 94 -6.45 -11.89 -0.80
N ASP A 95 -6.68 -10.89 0.05
CA ASP A 95 -6.17 -10.80 1.42
C ASP A 95 -7.19 -11.29 2.46
N ARG A 96 -6.77 -11.41 3.73
CA ARG A 96 -7.63 -11.82 4.84
C ARG A 96 -7.38 -10.99 6.08
N TYR A 97 -8.42 -10.74 6.87
CA TYR A 97 -8.27 -10.21 8.23
C TYR A 97 -8.01 -11.33 9.24
N ARG A 98 -7.19 -11.06 10.25
CA ARG A 98 -7.12 -11.91 11.44
C ARG A 98 -8.38 -11.74 12.30
N PRO A 99 -8.76 -12.74 13.12
CA PRO A 99 -10.06 -12.72 13.83
C PRO A 99 -10.32 -11.51 14.73
N HIS A 100 -9.30 -10.84 15.19
CA HIS A 100 -9.38 -9.68 16.11
C HIS A 100 -9.20 -8.32 15.39
N PHE A 101 -9.05 -8.28 14.08
CA PHE A 101 -8.79 -7.05 13.32
C PHE A 101 -9.79 -5.95 13.64
N MET A 102 -11.10 -6.24 13.49
CA MET A 102 -12.13 -5.21 13.65
C MET A 102 -12.21 -4.68 15.06
N SER A 103 -12.11 -5.54 16.08
CA SER A 103 -12.17 -5.14 17.49
C SER A 103 -10.99 -4.26 17.86
N GLU A 104 -9.76 -4.64 17.47
CA GLU A 104 -8.56 -3.87 17.80
C GLU A 104 -8.50 -2.51 17.09
N ILE A 105 -8.77 -2.48 15.79
CA ILE A 105 -8.79 -1.23 15.01
C ILE A 105 -9.82 -0.25 15.58
N CYS A 106 -11.05 -0.71 15.86
CA CYS A 106 -12.08 0.15 16.37
C CYS A 106 -11.80 0.61 17.81
N ARG A 107 -11.22 -0.25 18.65
CA ARG A 107 -10.77 0.11 19.99
C ARG A 107 -9.72 1.22 19.93
N VAL A 108 -8.65 1.04 19.13
CA VAL A 108 -7.59 2.03 19.01
C VAL A 108 -8.10 3.38 18.50
N LEU A 109 -8.96 3.40 17.47
CA LEU A 109 -9.53 4.64 16.94
C LEU A 109 -10.52 5.31 17.92
N ALA A 110 -11.26 4.54 18.73
CA ALA A 110 -12.15 5.08 19.73
C ALA A 110 -11.39 5.69 20.92
N ASP A 111 -10.32 5.03 21.37
CA ASP A 111 -9.49 5.47 22.49
C ASP A 111 -8.56 6.65 22.12
N ASN A 112 -8.34 6.91 20.84
CA ASN A 112 -7.44 7.97 20.34
C ASN A 112 -8.17 8.86 19.30
N PRO A 113 -9.00 9.81 19.72
CA PRO A 113 -9.82 10.63 18.82
C PRO A 113 -9.02 11.50 17.84
N GLU A 114 -7.78 11.84 18.18
CA GLU A 114 -6.86 12.60 17.33
C GLU A 114 -6.21 11.77 16.20
N VAL A 115 -6.16 10.42 16.36
CA VAL A 115 -5.57 9.51 15.37
C VAL A 115 -6.48 9.39 14.16
N GLY A 116 -5.97 9.69 12.98
CA GLY A 116 -6.70 9.56 11.72
C GLY A 116 -6.60 8.17 11.09
N PHE A 117 -5.51 7.44 11.38
CA PHE A 117 -5.19 6.18 10.72
C PHE A 117 -4.45 5.22 11.63
N VAL A 118 -4.83 3.95 11.57
CA VAL A 118 -4.20 2.84 12.30
C VAL A 118 -3.66 1.83 11.31
N TYR A 119 -2.48 1.31 11.57
CA TYR A 119 -1.90 0.22 10.80
C TYR A 119 -1.21 -0.78 11.72
N GLY A 120 -1.10 -2.01 11.25
CA GLY A 120 -0.41 -3.09 11.96
C GLY A 120 0.44 -3.92 11.01
N ARG A 121 0.82 -5.10 11.46
CA ARG A 121 1.59 -6.06 10.67
C ARG A 121 0.67 -7.00 9.90
N ALA A 122 1.18 -7.54 8.79
CA ALA A 122 0.54 -8.63 8.07
C ALA A 122 1.48 -9.83 7.96
N ALA A 123 0.93 -11.04 8.06
CA ALA A 123 1.64 -12.26 7.70
C ALA A 123 1.59 -12.46 6.19
N LEU A 124 2.69 -12.91 5.59
CA LEU A 124 2.70 -13.26 4.17
C LEU A 124 2.16 -14.67 3.97
N ILE A 125 1.16 -14.82 3.11
CA ILE A 125 0.56 -16.10 2.75
C ILE A 125 0.71 -16.39 1.25
N ASP A 126 0.78 -17.67 0.90
CA ASP A 126 0.78 -18.11 -0.49
C ASP A 126 -0.64 -18.16 -1.10
N ASP A 127 -0.74 -18.64 -2.34
CA ASP A 127 -2.02 -18.81 -3.07
C ASP A 127 -2.96 -19.83 -2.44
N ARG A 128 -2.49 -20.65 -1.50
CA ARG A 128 -3.27 -21.63 -0.73
C ARG A 128 -3.64 -21.10 0.66
N GLY A 129 -3.18 -19.90 1.03
CA GLY A 129 -3.41 -19.31 2.34
C GLY A 129 -2.49 -19.83 3.44
N VAL A 130 -1.34 -20.44 3.08
CA VAL A 130 -0.34 -20.93 4.02
C VAL A 130 0.69 -19.82 4.25
N GLU A 131 1.06 -19.57 5.52
CA GLU A 131 2.13 -18.62 5.84
C GLU A 131 3.47 -19.07 5.24
N THR A 132 4.13 -18.16 4.53
CA THR A 132 5.33 -18.48 3.73
C THR A 132 6.60 -17.80 4.20
N GLY A 133 6.52 -16.88 5.13
CA GLY A 133 7.70 -16.13 5.48
C GLY A 133 7.52 -15.18 6.66
N PRO A 134 8.42 -14.21 6.78
CA PRO A 134 8.34 -13.22 7.82
C PRO A 134 7.08 -12.37 7.67
N ILE A 135 6.62 -11.80 8.78
CA ILE A 135 5.61 -10.74 8.80
C ILE A 135 6.16 -9.47 8.14
N THR A 136 5.27 -8.59 7.70
CA THR A 136 5.67 -7.30 7.12
C THR A 136 6.52 -6.50 8.10
N ALA A 137 7.57 -5.85 7.58
CA ALA A 137 8.39 -4.96 8.38
C ALA A 137 7.59 -3.71 8.80
N ALA A 138 7.87 -3.22 10.01
CA ALA A 138 7.34 -1.96 10.50
C ALA A 138 8.50 -1.08 11.02
N PRO A 139 8.34 0.25 11.01
CA PRO A 139 9.41 1.16 11.43
C PRO A 139 9.58 1.25 12.95
N HIS A 140 8.72 0.59 13.72
CA HIS A 140 8.68 0.67 15.18
C HIS A 140 8.77 -0.71 15.83
N GLU A 141 9.31 -0.76 17.05
CA GLU A 141 9.24 -1.87 17.98
C GLU A 141 8.21 -1.49 19.07
N GLY A 142 7.16 -2.29 19.22
CA GLY A 142 6.02 -1.97 20.07
C GLY A 142 5.07 -0.92 19.48
N ASP A 143 3.94 -0.72 20.15
CA ASP A 143 2.93 0.25 19.74
C ASP A 143 3.52 1.67 19.66
N PHE A 144 3.14 2.41 18.61
CA PHE A 144 3.58 3.77 18.39
C PHE A 144 2.42 4.68 18.00
N LYS A 145 2.41 5.90 18.54
CA LYS A 145 1.46 6.95 18.15
C LYS A 145 2.21 8.23 17.81
N GLY A 146 2.03 8.75 16.60
CA GLY A 146 2.72 9.97 16.16
C GLY A 146 2.63 10.23 14.67
N SER A 147 3.44 11.16 14.18
CA SER A 147 3.51 11.48 12.77
C SER A 147 4.38 10.48 12.01
N GLU A 148 3.81 9.93 10.95
CA GLU A 148 4.50 9.05 10.00
C GLU A 148 4.79 9.74 8.65
N PHE A 149 4.43 11.00 8.50
CA PHE A 149 4.43 11.68 7.21
C PHE A 149 5.79 11.60 6.49
N ILE A 150 6.86 12.01 7.16
CA ILE A 150 8.19 12.05 6.53
C ILE A 150 8.70 10.63 6.21
N ARG A 151 8.45 9.65 7.09
CA ARG A 151 8.84 8.24 6.83
C ARG A 151 8.08 7.67 5.63
N LEU A 152 6.77 7.95 5.55
CA LEU A 152 5.93 7.50 4.44
C LEU A 152 6.34 8.14 3.11
N LEU A 153 6.84 9.38 3.12
CA LEU A 153 7.42 9.98 1.91
C LEU A 153 8.65 9.21 1.42
N GLU A 154 9.45 8.66 2.32
CA GLU A 154 10.66 7.91 1.95
C GLU A 154 10.38 6.48 1.50
N GLN A 155 9.39 5.84 2.13
CA GLN A 155 9.05 4.44 1.86
C GLN A 155 7.61 4.13 2.29
N ASN A 156 6.87 3.41 1.45
CA ASN A 156 5.60 2.81 1.86
C ASN A 156 5.87 1.56 2.70
N PHE A 157 5.58 1.63 3.99
CA PHE A 157 5.67 0.51 4.93
C PHE A 157 4.30 0.08 5.46
N VAL A 158 3.23 0.81 5.11
CA VAL A 158 1.87 0.44 5.49
C VAL A 158 1.36 -0.65 4.56
N CYS A 159 1.06 -1.81 5.14
CA CYS A 159 0.43 -2.90 4.42
C CYS A 159 -1.07 -2.62 4.30
N ALA A 160 -1.59 -2.50 3.09
CA ALA A 160 -2.95 -2.07 2.84
C ALA A 160 -4.02 -2.86 3.63
N PRO A 161 -4.06 -4.22 3.63
CA PRO A 161 -5.06 -4.97 4.39
C PRO A 161 -4.90 -4.85 5.90
N ALA A 162 -3.71 -4.48 6.40
CA ALA A 162 -3.47 -4.31 7.83
C ALA A 162 -3.68 -2.85 8.27
N SER A 163 -4.66 -2.15 7.70
CA SER A 163 -4.88 -0.73 7.99
C SER A 163 -6.35 -0.32 7.96
N ALA A 164 -6.67 0.74 8.71
CA ALA A 164 -7.96 1.39 8.70
C ALA A 164 -7.83 2.84 9.19
N GLY A 165 -8.84 3.66 8.95
CA GLY A 165 -8.79 5.06 9.37
C GLY A 165 -10.18 5.65 9.57
N ARG A 166 -10.21 6.89 10.05
CA ARG A 166 -11.45 7.66 10.15
C ARG A 166 -12.01 7.92 8.75
N ARG A 167 -13.33 7.80 8.62
CA ARG A 167 -13.99 8.04 7.35
C ARG A 167 -13.68 9.43 6.78
N GLU A 168 -13.65 10.44 7.62
CA GLU A 168 -13.29 11.80 7.24
C GLU A 168 -11.89 11.88 6.64
N ALA A 169 -10.88 11.26 7.29
CA ALA A 169 -9.51 11.24 6.81
C ALA A 169 -9.36 10.57 5.44
N TRP A 170 -10.13 9.51 5.17
CA TRP A 170 -10.17 8.90 3.84
C TRP A 170 -10.83 9.82 2.79
N LEU A 171 -11.99 10.41 3.15
CA LEU A 171 -12.81 11.16 2.19
C LEU A 171 -12.23 12.52 1.82
N GLU A 172 -11.37 13.12 2.64
CA GLU A 172 -10.62 14.33 2.30
C GLU A 172 -9.74 14.15 1.04
N HIS A 173 -9.39 12.90 0.70
CA HIS A 173 -8.50 12.57 -0.40
C HIS A 173 -9.18 11.79 -1.54
N VAL A 174 -10.49 11.72 -1.55
CA VAL A 174 -11.31 11.18 -2.65
C VAL A 174 -11.83 12.35 -3.51
N PRO A 175 -11.80 12.24 -4.83
CA PRO A 175 -11.38 11.08 -5.61
C PRO A 175 -9.86 10.92 -5.76
N VAL A 176 -9.37 9.69 -5.67
CA VAL A 176 -8.02 9.35 -6.12
C VAL A 176 -7.90 9.70 -7.60
N PRO A 177 -6.86 10.41 -8.03
CA PRO A 177 -6.67 10.77 -9.43
C PRO A 177 -6.53 9.56 -10.35
N ALA A 178 -7.16 9.65 -11.51
CA ALA A 178 -7.06 8.61 -12.53
C ALA A 178 -5.60 8.44 -12.99
N GLY A 179 -5.20 7.19 -13.24
CA GLY A 179 -3.87 6.87 -13.77
C GLY A 179 -2.80 6.62 -12.71
N LEU A 180 -3.10 6.76 -11.41
CA LEU A 180 -2.19 6.30 -10.37
C LEU A 180 -2.10 4.77 -10.39
N ALA A 181 -0.87 4.27 -10.35
CA ALA A 181 -0.59 2.83 -10.36
C ALA A 181 -0.88 2.17 -9.01
N PHE A 182 -0.90 2.95 -7.95
CA PHE A 182 -1.20 2.52 -6.58
C PHE A 182 -1.97 3.63 -5.86
N ASN A 183 -2.81 3.25 -4.90
CA ASN A 183 -3.59 4.20 -4.11
C ASN A 183 -3.40 4.05 -2.59
N ASP A 184 -2.86 2.95 -2.12
CA ASP A 184 -2.54 2.71 -0.72
C ASP A 184 -1.53 3.74 -0.19
N TRP A 185 -0.41 3.90 -0.87
CA TRP A 185 0.59 4.90 -0.52
C TRP A 185 0.09 6.34 -0.69
N TYR A 186 -0.73 6.60 -1.72
CA TYR A 186 -1.39 7.90 -1.90
C TYR A 186 -2.20 8.30 -0.66
N PHE A 187 -3.07 7.42 -0.17
CA PHE A 187 -3.84 7.68 1.04
C PHE A 187 -2.96 7.80 2.27
N SER A 188 -2.04 6.87 2.48
CA SER A 188 -1.16 6.87 3.66
C SER A 188 -0.38 8.17 3.78
N VAL A 189 0.22 8.65 2.68
CA VAL A 189 0.98 9.92 2.67
C VAL A 189 0.09 11.13 2.95
N LEU A 190 -1.06 11.23 2.26
CA LEU A 190 -1.91 12.42 2.38
C LEU A 190 -2.62 12.48 3.73
N ILE A 191 -3.08 11.35 4.27
CA ILE A 191 -3.66 11.28 5.62
C ILE A 191 -2.59 11.61 6.68
N ALA A 192 -1.37 11.06 6.55
CA ALA A 192 -0.29 11.32 7.50
C ALA A 192 0.17 12.79 7.53
N ARG A 193 -0.13 13.55 6.47
CA ARG A 193 0.13 14.99 6.44
C ARG A 193 -0.70 15.76 7.46
N THR A 194 -1.93 15.33 7.70
CA THR A 194 -2.91 16.03 8.56
C THR A 194 -3.09 15.36 9.91
N TYR A 195 -3.03 14.02 9.94
CA TYR A 195 -3.38 13.23 11.11
C TYR A 195 -2.19 12.44 11.66
N PRO A 196 -2.05 12.31 12.98
CA PRO A 196 -1.18 11.29 13.57
C PRO A 196 -1.69 9.90 13.24
N PHE A 197 -0.75 8.96 13.13
CA PHE A 197 -1.00 7.53 12.95
C PHE A 197 -0.82 6.78 14.26
N TYR A 198 -1.46 5.62 14.35
CA TYR A 198 -1.18 4.63 15.37
C TYR A 198 -0.66 3.34 14.72
N PHE A 199 0.52 2.91 15.12
CA PHE A 199 1.03 1.59 14.80
C PHE A 199 0.65 0.63 15.91
N LEU A 200 -0.07 -0.44 15.58
CA LEU A 200 -0.38 -1.56 16.45
C LEU A 200 0.65 -2.68 16.17
N ASP A 201 1.52 -2.97 17.14
CA ASP A 201 2.56 -4.00 16.96
C ASP A 201 1.98 -5.41 17.09
N ASP A 202 1.02 -5.71 16.22
CA ASP A 202 0.34 -7.01 16.13
C ASP A 202 0.11 -7.41 14.66
N VAL A 203 -0.02 -8.71 14.42
CA VAL A 203 -0.35 -9.27 13.10
C VAL A 203 -1.86 -9.33 12.97
N ILE A 204 -2.43 -8.35 12.29
CA ILE A 204 -3.89 -8.15 12.18
C ILE A 204 -4.47 -8.54 10.81
N ALA A 205 -3.63 -8.87 9.82
CA ALA A 205 -4.05 -9.30 8.51
C ALA A 205 -3.09 -10.34 7.92
N ASP A 206 -3.55 -11.02 6.86
CA ASP A 206 -2.74 -11.86 5.99
C ASP A 206 -2.66 -11.20 4.60
N TYR A 207 -1.46 -10.94 4.12
CA TYR A 207 -1.19 -10.42 2.79
C TYR A 207 -0.80 -11.55 1.84
N ARG A 208 -1.58 -11.73 0.78
CA ARG A 208 -1.37 -12.84 -0.18
C ARG A 208 -0.39 -12.47 -1.27
N VAL A 209 0.61 -13.34 -1.47
CA VAL A 209 1.60 -13.20 -2.53
C VAL A 209 1.40 -14.30 -3.56
N HIS A 210 1.08 -13.92 -4.80
CA HIS A 210 0.89 -14.83 -5.92
C HIS A 210 1.35 -14.21 -7.24
N GLY A 211 1.48 -15.02 -8.30
CA GLY A 211 2.08 -14.59 -9.57
C GLY A 211 1.31 -13.51 -10.35
N ALA A 212 0.08 -13.21 -9.98
CA ALA A 212 -0.78 -12.20 -10.62
C ALA A 212 -0.88 -10.87 -9.84
N ASN A 213 -0.10 -10.69 -8.76
CA ASN A 213 -0.12 -9.45 -8.01
C ASN A 213 0.21 -8.21 -8.89
N HIS A 214 -0.51 -7.12 -8.63
CA HIS A 214 -0.43 -5.89 -9.41
C HIS A 214 0.98 -5.25 -9.42
N HIS A 215 1.72 -5.33 -8.33
CA HIS A 215 3.06 -4.76 -8.18
C HIS A 215 4.05 -5.15 -9.28
N THR A 216 4.05 -6.42 -9.71
CA THR A 216 4.98 -6.90 -10.75
C THR A 216 4.75 -6.22 -12.10
N LYS A 217 3.50 -5.85 -12.41
CA LYS A 217 3.13 -5.21 -13.67
C LYS A 217 3.54 -3.74 -13.69
N ILE A 218 3.20 -3.00 -12.65
CA ILE A 218 3.43 -1.54 -12.58
C ILE A 218 4.92 -1.16 -12.57
N SER A 219 5.76 -2.01 -11.97
CA SER A 219 7.21 -1.79 -11.95
C SER A 219 7.87 -1.97 -13.34
N LYS A 220 7.25 -2.80 -14.22
CA LYS A 220 7.80 -3.07 -15.55
C LYS A 220 7.38 -2.05 -16.61
N ASP A 221 6.20 -1.45 -16.50
CA ASP A 221 5.66 -0.51 -17.50
C ASP A 221 5.94 0.96 -17.17
N GLY A 222 6.69 1.23 -16.09
CA GLY A 222 7.07 2.57 -15.64
C GLY A 222 5.92 3.38 -15.03
N SER A 223 4.75 2.77 -14.80
CA SER A 223 3.62 3.46 -14.15
C SER A 223 3.89 3.71 -12.67
N GLU A 224 4.66 2.84 -12.02
CA GLU A 224 5.14 3.04 -10.66
C GLU A 224 5.96 4.33 -10.53
N GLU A 225 6.97 4.52 -11.38
CA GLU A 225 7.80 5.73 -11.38
C GLU A 225 6.98 7.00 -11.59
N ARG A 226 6.09 7.00 -12.58
CA ARG A 226 5.22 8.16 -12.84
C ARG A 226 4.33 8.50 -11.65
N SER A 227 3.78 7.50 -10.98
CA SER A 227 2.90 7.68 -9.84
C SER A 227 3.64 8.18 -8.61
N ILE A 228 4.85 7.67 -8.34
CA ILE A 228 5.72 8.14 -7.27
C ILE A 228 5.98 9.64 -7.43
N PHE A 229 6.52 10.05 -8.56
CA PHE A 229 6.92 11.44 -8.75
C PHE A 229 5.72 12.38 -8.87
N TRP A 230 4.61 11.92 -9.43
CA TRP A 230 3.37 12.70 -9.43
C TRP A 230 2.91 13.02 -7.99
N LEU A 231 2.93 12.03 -7.09
CA LEU A 231 2.54 12.25 -5.69
C LEU A 231 3.54 13.16 -4.96
N LEU A 232 4.84 12.90 -5.12
CA LEU A 232 5.88 13.71 -4.47
C LEU A 232 5.87 15.16 -4.94
N ASP A 233 5.75 15.41 -6.25
CA ASP A 233 5.67 16.76 -6.80
C ASP A 233 4.50 17.53 -6.17
N ARG A 234 3.32 16.89 -6.06
CA ARG A 234 2.16 17.49 -5.43
C ARG A 234 2.33 17.75 -3.93
N VAL A 235 2.96 16.83 -3.20
CA VAL A 235 3.25 17.00 -1.77
C VAL A 235 4.23 18.14 -1.53
N PHE A 236 5.23 18.28 -2.40
CA PHE A 236 6.25 19.30 -2.33
C PHE A 236 5.91 20.60 -3.08
N GLU A 237 4.71 20.74 -3.67
CA GLU A 237 4.23 22.05 -4.14
C GLU A 237 4.16 23.05 -2.97
N PRO A 238 4.53 24.34 -3.18
CA PRO A 238 4.32 25.37 -2.17
C PRO A 238 2.84 25.48 -1.82
N GLN A 239 2.51 25.23 -0.56
CA GLN A 239 1.15 25.38 -0.05
C GLN A 239 1.13 26.44 1.04
N GLU A 240 0.02 27.15 1.18
CA GLU A 240 -0.14 28.23 2.15
C GLU A 240 -0.20 27.74 3.61
N ASP A 241 -0.45 26.44 3.82
CA ASP A 241 -0.60 25.81 5.13
C ASP A 241 0.70 25.65 5.93
N GLY A 242 1.84 25.99 5.33
CA GLY A 242 3.11 26.10 6.03
C GLY A 242 3.56 24.85 6.76
N PHE A 243 3.25 23.64 6.23
CA PHE A 243 3.67 22.40 6.90
C PHE A 243 5.17 22.42 7.18
N PRO A 244 5.60 22.29 8.43
CA PRO A 244 7.00 22.40 8.81
C PRO A 244 7.77 21.17 8.37
N PHE A 245 8.53 21.30 7.28
CA PHE A 245 9.59 20.35 6.97
C PHE A 245 10.82 20.67 7.81
N GLU A 246 11.21 19.75 8.68
CA GLU A 246 12.46 19.86 9.41
C GLU A 246 13.47 18.81 8.91
N PRO A 247 14.74 19.13 8.70
CA PRO A 247 15.39 20.45 8.95
C PRO A 247 15.01 21.55 7.93
N SER A 248 14.74 21.21 6.67
CA SER A 248 14.20 22.12 5.66
C SER A 248 13.45 21.32 4.61
N ARG A 249 12.52 21.98 3.91
CA ARG A 249 11.79 21.34 2.79
C ARG A 249 12.74 20.82 1.73
N GLU A 250 13.76 21.57 1.37
CA GLU A 250 14.72 21.21 0.34
C GLU A 250 15.55 19.97 0.74
N ASP A 251 15.95 19.87 2.02
CA ASP A 251 16.69 18.71 2.52
C ASP A 251 15.81 17.46 2.54
N VAL A 252 14.54 17.58 2.97
CA VAL A 252 13.58 16.47 2.92
C VAL A 252 13.34 16.06 1.48
N MET A 253 13.10 17.01 0.55
CA MET A 253 12.96 16.71 -0.88
C MET A 253 14.15 15.91 -1.40
N ARG A 254 15.38 16.40 -1.21
CA ARG A 254 16.59 15.71 -1.68
C ARG A 254 16.68 14.30 -1.14
N ARG A 255 16.36 14.10 0.14
CA ARG A 255 16.39 12.79 0.79
C ARG A 255 15.34 11.84 0.21
N VAL A 256 14.09 12.30 0.07
CA VAL A 256 12.95 11.53 -0.43
C VAL A 256 13.15 11.17 -1.89
N TYR A 257 13.40 12.16 -2.77
CA TYR A 257 13.63 11.88 -4.19
C TYR A 257 14.85 10.99 -4.41
N GLY A 258 15.92 11.21 -3.63
CA GLY A 258 17.11 10.36 -3.69
C GLY A 258 16.84 8.90 -3.32
N ALA A 259 15.99 8.65 -2.32
CA ALA A 259 15.60 7.30 -1.93
C ALA A 259 14.79 6.60 -3.03
N HIS A 260 13.76 7.25 -3.57
CA HIS A 260 12.94 6.69 -4.64
C HIS A 260 13.71 6.47 -5.95
N TYR A 261 14.56 7.41 -6.35
CA TYR A 261 15.42 7.20 -7.52
C TYR A 261 16.36 6.00 -7.33
N LEU A 262 16.87 5.80 -6.11
CA LEU A 262 17.74 4.66 -5.82
C LEU A 262 16.97 3.34 -5.88
N ASP A 263 15.78 3.26 -5.27
CA ASP A 263 14.92 2.07 -5.33
C ASP A 263 14.53 1.71 -6.77
N LEU A 264 14.09 2.70 -7.55
CA LEU A 264 13.77 2.52 -8.97
C LEU A 264 15.00 2.06 -9.79
N ALA A 265 16.19 2.62 -9.51
CA ALA A 265 17.41 2.20 -10.16
C ALA A 265 17.72 0.71 -9.92
N GLU A 266 17.55 0.25 -8.66
CA GLU A 266 17.73 -1.15 -8.29
C GLU A 266 16.71 -2.07 -9.00
N LYS A 267 15.45 -1.68 -9.03
CA LYS A 267 14.38 -2.41 -9.73
C LYS A 267 14.67 -2.51 -11.24
N TYR A 268 14.95 -1.38 -11.90
CA TYR A 268 15.28 -1.37 -13.32
C TYR A 268 16.53 -2.17 -13.64
N PHE A 269 17.56 -2.09 -12.78
CA PHE A 269 18.74 -2.91 -12.93
C PHE A 269 18.40 -4.40 -12.81
N GLY A 270 17.55 -4.78 -11.86
CA GLY A 270 17.06 -6.15 -11.68
C GLY A 270 16.36 -6.69 -12.95
N PHE A 271 15.52 -5.86 -13.57
CA PHE A 271 14.80 -6.21 -14.79
C PHE A 271 15.68 -6.16 -16.07
N GLY A 272 16.92 -5.69 -15.97
CA GLY A 272 17.81 -5.54 -17.13
C GLY A 272 17.60 -4.27 -17.95
N HIS A 273 16.77 -3.33 -17.47
CA HIS A 273 16.53 -2.03 -18.09
C HIS A 273 17.68 -1.07 -17.77
N ASN A 274 18.88 -1.34 -18.30
CA ASN A 274 20.11 -0.66 -17.91
C ASN A 274 20.11 0.86 -18.19
N ALA A 275 19.40 1.33 -19.21
CA ALA A 275 19.30 2.75 -19.52
C ALA A 275 18.51 3.51 -18.44
N ASP A 276 17.35 2.97 -18.03
CA ASP A 276 16.51 3.55 -16.98
C ASP A 276 17.19 3.44 -15.62
N ALA A 277 17.81 2.29 -15.32
CA ALA A 277 18.61 2.13 -14.10
C ALA A 277 19.71 3.20 -14.00
N ARG A 278 20.46 3.44 -15.10
CA ARG A 278 21.50 4.48 -15.14
C ARG A 278 20.94 5.86 -14.92
N ARG A 279 19.83 6.20 -15.57
CA ARG A 279 19.15 7.47 -15.41
C ARG A 279 18.75 7.70 -13.94
N CYS A 280 18.13 6.71 -13.32
CA CYS A 280 17.73 6.77 -11.92
C CYS A 280 18.92 6.82 -10.95
N TYR A 281 20.00 6.04 -11.17
CA TYR A 281 21.22 6.16 -10.36
C TYR A 281 21.82 7.57 -10.44
N LEU A 282 21.91 8.17 -11.62
CA LEU A 282 22.42 9.53 -11.77
C LEU A 282 21.55 10.56 -11.04
N ALA A 283 20.22 10.40 -11.06
CA ALA A 283 19.31 11.25 -10.32
C ALA A 283 19.49 11.06 -8.81
N ALA A 284 19.58 9.82 -8.32
CA ALA A 284 19.83 9.50 -6.91
C ALA A 284 21.16 10.13 -6.41
N ILE A 285 22.23 10.01 -7.20
CA ILE A 285 23.55 10.58 -6.87
C ILE A 285 23.49 12.12 -6.79
N ARG A 286 22.75 12.77 -7.68
CA ARG A 286 22.56 14.25 -7.63
C ARG A 286 21.81 14.67 -6.35
N CYS A 287 20.82 13.93 -5.93
CA CYS A 287 20.06 14.18 -4.72
C CYS A 287 20.88 13.84 -3.46
N ARG A 288 21.57 12.71 -3.48
CA ARG A 288 22.28 12.12 -2.33
C ARG A 288 23.62 11.50 -2.77
N PRO A 289 24.71 12.28 -2.92
CA PRO A 289 26.01 11.76 -3.37
C PRO A 289 26.57 10.62 -2.52
N SER A 290 26.22 10.61 -1.19
CA SER A 290 26.65 9.57 -0.26
C SER A 290 26.13 8.17 -0.58
N CYS A 291 25.14 8.01 -1.48
CA CYS A 291 24.69 6.68 -1.90
C CYS A 291 25.80 5.87 -2.61
N LEU A 292 26.80 6.55 -3.18
CA LEU A 292 27.98 5.87 -3.76
C LEU A 292 28.93 5.26 -2.72
N SER A 293 28.78 5.59 -1.44
CA SER A 293 29.54 4.95 -0.36
C SER A 293 29.11 3.49 -0.14
N ASP A 294 27.94 3.10 -0.64
CA ASP A 294 27.53 1.70 -0.71
C ASP A 294 28.24 1.01 -1.90
N PRO A 295 29.16 0.02 -1.63
CA PRO A 295 29.86 -0.67 -2.68
C PRO A 295 28.93 -1.43 -3.65
N GLY A 296 27.75 -1.85 -3.16
CA GLY A 296 26.74 -2.51 -3.97
C GLY A 296 26.16 -1.55 -5.00
N VAL A 297 25.75 -0.36 -4.58
CA VAL A 297 25.22 0.71 -5.43
C VAL A 297 26.29 1.12 -6.45
N ALA A 298 27.51 1.44 -6.02
CA ALA A 298 28.59 1.85 -6.89
C ALA A 298 28.89 0.80 -7.99
N ARG A 299 28.90 -0.49 -7.60
CA ARG A 299 29.15 -1.60 -8.52
C ARG A 299 28.01 -1.78 -9.52
N ARG A 300 26.73 -1.71 -9.08
CA ARG A 300 25.57 -1.82 -9.98
C ARG A 300 25.48 -0.63 -10.93
N PHE A 301 25.70 0.57 -10.44
CA PHE A 301 25.81 1.76 -11.29
C PHE A 301 26.90 1.60 -12.35
N GLY A 302 28.12 1.20 -11.95
CA GLY A 302 29.21 0.90 -12.86
C GLY A 302 28.84 -0.14 -13.93
N ALA A 303 28.10 -1.18 -13.53
CA ALA A 303 27.63 -2.22 -14.46
C ALA A 303 26.64 -1.70 -15.52
N THR A 304 25.86 -0.66 -15.21
CA THR A 304 24.98 -0.02 -16.20
C THR A 304 25.76 0.77 -17.27
N VAL A 305 27.01 1.14 -16.97
CA VAL A 305 27.88 1.92 -17.88
C VAL A 305 28.82 1.02 -18.64
N LEU A 306 29.48 0.09 -17.97
CA LEU A 306 30.57 -0.71 -18.52
C LEU A 306 30.08 -1.99 -19.20
N SER A 307 29.46 -2.88 -18.51
CA SER A 307 28.83 -4.10 -19.05
C SER A 307 28.18 -4.94 -17.95
N ARG A 308 26.94 -5.36 -18.14
CA ARG A 308 26.26 -6.32 -17.27
C ARG A 308 26.99 -7.67 -17.21
N THR A 309 27.55 -8.10 -18.34
CA THR A 309 28.32 -9.35 -18.41
C THR A 309 29.55 -9.33 -17.49
N MET A 310 30.23 -8.19 -17.36
CA MET A 310 31.34 -8.05 -16.39
C MET A 310 30.85 -8.09 -14.94
N TYR A 311 29.70 -7.47 -14.66
CA TYR A 311 29.07 -7.51 -13.35
C TYR A 311 28.73 -8.95 -12.94
N ASP A 312 28.06 -9.70 -13.81
CA ASP A 312 27.66 -11.08 -13.55
C ASP A 312 28.87 -11.99 -13.32
N LYS A 313 29.95 -11.82 -14.08
CA LYS A 313 31.23 -12.53 -13.89
C LYS A 313 31.88 -12.21 -12.51
N THR A 314 31.92 -10.93 -12.13
CA THR A 314 32.49 -10.52 -10.84
C THR A 314 31.64 -11.00 -9.67
N LYS A 315 30.31 -10.98 -9.79
CA LYS A 315 29.41 -11.54 -8.78
C LYS A 315 29.61 -13.03 -8.60
N ALA A 316 29.76 -13.77 -9.69
CA ALA A 316 30.02 -15.22 -9.65
C ALA A 316 31.40 -15.58 -9.04
N LEU A 317 32.39 -14.74 -9.22
CA LEU A 317 33.72 -14.91 -8.58
C LEU A 317 33.70 -14.61 -7.09
N LEU A 318 32.98 -13.56 -6.66
CA LEU A 318 32.85 -13.17 -5.25
C LEU A 318 31.90 -14.08 -4.46
N GLY A 319 30.92 -14.71 -5.11
CA GLY A 319 29.99 -15.67 -4.48
C GLY A 319 30.57 -17.08 -4.30
N ARG A 320 31.73 -17.38 -4.83
CA ARG A 320 32.45 -18.67 -4.63
C ARG A 320 33.38 -18.68 -3.42
N GLY A 321 33.44 -17.58 -2.67
CA GLY A 321 34.30 -17.41 -1.49
C GLY A 321 33.56 -17.37 -0.16
N ARG A 322 32.35 -17.97 -0.08
CA ARG A 322 31.60 -18.15 1.16
C ARG A 322 31.12 -19.57 1.28
#